data_633cac59acae1d1e1e7f21bfeed8b2ca
#
_entry.id   633cac59acae1d1e1e7f21bfeed8b2ca
#
_cell.length_a   1.000
_cell.length_b   1.000
_cell.length_c   1.000
_cell.angle_alpha   90.00
_cell.angle_beta   90.00
_cell.angle_gamma   90.00
#
_symmetry.space_group_name_H-M   'P 1'
#
loop_
_entity.id
_entity.type
_entity.pdbx_description
1 polymer ?
#
loop_
_entity_poly.entity_id
_entity_poly.type
_entity_poly.pdbx_seq_one_letter_code
_entity_poly.pdbx_strand_id
1 'polypeptide(L)'
;MDKNVQEPVKLFQYNTLGALMAGLYGGTMTVGELLEHGDLGLGTLDSIDGELIVLDGKAYQAKGSGDQPEIVEVSPDALIPYAAVVPHQAEVIFRQRFEMTDKELEERIESYYDGENLFRSIKIRGEFSHMHVRMIPKSTPDTKFADVATHQPEYRRDNVAGTIVGFWTPEIFHGVSVAGYHLHFISD
;
A
#
# COMPACT_ATOMS: atom_id res chain seq x y z
N MET A 1 -5.98 -35.70 17.01
CA MET A 1 -5.12 -34.90 16.10
C MET A 1 -5.57 -33.50 16.23
N ASP A 2 -4.94 -32.72 17.13
CA ASP A 2 -5.17 -31.31 17.25
C ASP A 2 -4.60 -30.66 15.99
N LYS A 3 -5.49 -30.23 15.09
CA LYS A 3 -5.12 -29.26 14.08
C LYS A 3 -4.84 -27.99 14.86
N ASN A 4 -3.58 -27.56 14.94
CA ASN A 4 -3.24 -26.20 15.28
C ASN A 4 -3.96 -25.30 14.25
N VAL A 5 -5.16 -24.88 14.59
CA VAL A 5 -5.88 -23.85 13.84
C VAL A 5 -5.14 -22.56 14.19
N GLN A 6 -4.20 -22.18 13.36
CA GLN A 6 -3.55 -20.88 13.46
C GLN A 6 -4.67 -19.82 13.36
N GLU A 7 -4.73 -18.91 14.31
CA GLU A 7 -5.72 -17.83 14.23
C GLU A 7 -5.50 -17.04 12.92
N PRO A 8 -6.59 -16.71 12.22
CA PRO A 8 -6.45 -15.97 10.97
C PRO A 8 -5.81 -14.61 11.23
N VAL A 9 -4.88 -14.24 10.37
CA VAL A 9 -4.27 -12.91 10.38
C VAL A 9 -5.36 -11.87 10.10
N LYS A 10 -5.42 -10.81 10.91
CA LYS A 10 -6.44 -9.76 10.82
C LYS A 10 -5.87 -8.53 10.13
N LEU A 11 -6.50 -8.12 9.05
CA LEU A 11 -6.27 -6.80 8.46
C LEU A 11 -6.89 -5.73 9.36
N PHE A 12 -6.10 -4.76 9.77
CA PHE A 12 -6.60 -3.53 10.37
C PHE A 12 -6.66 -2.44 9.31
N GLN A 13 -7.81 -1.79 9.19
CA GLN A 13 -7.94 -0.61 8.33
C GLN A 13 -8.54 0.54 9.13
N TYR A 14 -7.92 1.70 9.01
CA TYR A 14 -8.41 2.95 9.57
C TYR A 14 -9.11 3.75 8.48
N ASN A 15 -10.38 4.11 8.74
CA ASN A 15 -11.23 4.85 7.82
C ASN A 15 -11.50 4.11 6.49
N THR A 16 -12.06 4.78 5.50
CA THR A 16 -12.43 4.20 4.20
C THR A 16 -11.93 5.04 3.02
N LEU A 17 -11.75 4.39 1.88
CA LEU A 17 -11.50 5.10 0.62
C LEU A 17 -12.62 6.10 0.31
N GLY A 18 -13.88 5.73 0.58
CA GLY A 18 -15.03 6.61 0.40
C GLY A 18 -14.95 7.91 1.21
N ALA A 19 -14.35 7.87 2.41
CA ALA A 19 -14.09 9.06 3.20
C ALA A 19 -13.08 10.00 2.53
N LEU A 20 -11.98 9.45 1.99
CA LEU A 20 -11.02 10.24 1.18
C LEU A 20 -11.70 10.82 -0.06
N MET A 21 -12.49 10.02 -0.78
CA MET A 21 -13.23 10.49 -1.96
C MET A 21 -14.22 11.61 -1.64
N ALA A 22 -14.72 11.64 -0.39
CA ALA A 22 -15.59 12.71 0.12
C ALA A 22 -14.81 13.95 0.61
N GLY A 23 -13.47 13.97 0.49
CA GLY A 23 -12.63 15.11 0.89
C GLY A 23 -12.22 15.12 2.37
N LEU A 24 -12.44 14.02 3.10
CA LEU A 24 -12.03 13.90 4.51
C LEU A 24 -10.54 13.57 4.61
N TYR A 25 -9.69 14.56 4.35
CA TYR A 25 -8.23 14.42 4.27
C TYR A 25 -7.50 14.66 5.60
N GLY A 26 -8.21 15.14 6.62
CA GLY A 26 -7.62 15.38 7.94
C GLY A 26 -7.25 14.08 8.64
N GLY A 27 -5.99 13.97 9.08
CA GLY A 27 -5.51 12.85 9.87
C GLY A 27 -6.07 12.88 11.28
N THR A 28 -6.53 11.74 11.79
CA THR A 28 -7.16 11.60 13.11
C THR A 28 -6.67 10.38 13.90
N MET A 29 -5.76 9.59 13.34
CA MET A 29 -5.02 8.53 14.00
C MET A 29 -3.53 8.78 13.81
N THR A 30 -2.72 8.45 14.79
CA THR A 30 -1.26 8.55 14.67
C THR A 30 -0.67 7.33 13.95
N VAL A 31 0.50 7.52 13.32
CA VAL A 31 1.28 6.42 12.76
C VAL A 31 1.69 5.42 13.85
N GLY A 32 2.02 5.90 15.05
CA GLY A 32 2.35 5.04 16.19
C GLY A 32 1.22 4.08 16.54
N GLU A 33 -0.01 4.59 16.67
CA GLU A 33 -1.20 3.76 16.89
C GLU A 33 -1.43 2.75 15.76
N LEU A 34 -1.24 3.18 14.50
CA LEU A 34 -1.36 2.28 13.35
C LEU A 34 -0.39 1.09 13.42
N LEU A 35 0.88 1.35 13.78
CA LEU A 35 1.92 0.33 13.86
C LEU A 35 1.70 -0.71 14.96
N GLU A 36 0.83 -0.43 15.96
CA GLU A 36 0.41 -1.44 16.95
C GLU A 36 -0.44 -2.56 16.32
N HIS A 37 -1.01 -2.33 15.13
CA HIS A 37 -1.89 -3.26 14.44
C HIS A 37 -1.22 -4.08 13.33
N GLY A 38 0.01 -3.72 12.92
CA GLY A 38 0.69 -4.46 11.86
C GLY A 38 2.03 -3.87 11.46
N ASP A 39 2.80 -4.65 10.74
CA ASP A 39 4.16 -4.36 10.31
C ASP A 39 4.32 -4.21 8.79
N LEU A 40 3.22 -4.44 8.03
CA LEU A 40 3.17 -4.26 6.59
C LEU A 40 1.86 -3.59 6.19
N GLY A 41 1.93 -2.57 5.32
CA GLY A 41 0.75 -1.89 4.86
C GLY A 41 1.01 -0.63 4.06
N LEU A 42 -0.06 0.11 3.84
CA LEU A 42 -0.07 1.34 3.05
C LEU A 42 -1.17 2.31 3.49
N GLY A 43 -1.11 3.52 2.99
CA GLY A 43 -2.10 4.56 3.25
C GLY A 43 -1.65 5.92 2.74
N THR A 44 -2.08 6.97 3.40
CA THR A 44 -1.63 8.35 3.14
C THR A 44 -1.53 9.13 4.44
N LEU A 45 -0.83 10.25 4.42
CA LEU A 45 -0.66 11.14 5.58
C LEU A 45 -1.70 12.26 5.58
N ASP A 46 -1.72 13.03 6.67
CA ASP A 46 -2.60 14.20 6.81
C ASP A 46 -2.56 15.09 5.58
N SER A 47 -3.73 15.57 5.17
CA SER A 47 -3.89 16.35 3.93
C SER A 47 -3.55 15.57 2.65
N ILE A 48 -3.65 14.23 2.68
CA ILE A 48 -3.23 13.29 1.62
C ILE A 48 -1.81 13.61 1.10
N ASP A 49 -0.88 13.96 2.01
CA ASP A 49 0.48 14.37 1.68
C ASP A 49 1.36 13.15 1.32
N GLY A 50 1.24 12.70 0.09
CA GLY A 50 2.00 11.56 -0.43
C GLY A 50 1.48 10.19 0.03
N GLU A 51 2.26 9.16 -0.28
CA GLU A 51 1.92 7.78 0.01
C GLU A 51 2.59 7.32 1.32
N LEU A 52 1.83 6.69 2.20
CA LEU A 52 2.37 5.99 3.36
C LEU A 52 2.73 4.56 2.97
N ILE A 53 3.92 4.12 3.35
CA ILE A 53 4.41 2.76 3.19
C ILE A 53 4.78 2.22 4.57
N VAL A 54 4.20 1.11 4.98
CA VAL A 54 4.63 0.39 6.18
C VAL A 54 5.35 -0.87 5.76
N LEU A 55 6.62 -0.97 6.12
CA LEU A 55 7.48 -2.10 5.78
C LEU A 55 8.32 -2.50 6.99
N ASP A 56 8.19 -3.77 7.41
CA ASP A 56 8.90 -4.37 8.54
C ASP A 56 8.78 -3.53 9.84
N GLY A 57 7.56 -3.01 10.11
CA GLY A 57 7.24 -2.24 11.31
C GLY A 57 7.74 -0.79 11.30
N LYS A 58 8.22 -0.30 10.17
CA LYS A 58 8.60 1.10 9.97
C LYS A 58 7.69 1.78 8.97
N ALA A 59 7.42 3.05 9.22
CA ALA A 59 6.59 3.87 8.36
C ALA A 59 7.43 4.84 7.54
N TYR A 60 7.16 4.91 6.24
CA TYR A 60 7.81 5.80 5.30
C TYR A 60 6.78 6.62 4.54
N GLN A 61 7.10 7.87 4.27
CA GLN A 61 6.34 8.73 3.37
C GLN A 61 7.07 8.80 2.04
N ALA A 62 6.36 8.49 0.96
CA ALA A 62 6.82 8.75 -0.40
C ALA A 62 6.03 9.94 -0.95
N LYS A 63 6.74 11.01 -1.34
CA LYS A 63 6.13 12.21 -1.92
C LYS A 63 6.87 12.69 -3.15
N GLY A 64 6.11 13.31 -4.05
CA GLY A 64 6.68 13.89 -5.25
C GLY A 64 7.43 15.19 -4.90
N SER A 65 8.72 15.24 -5.24
CA SER A 65 9.56 16.41 -5.09
C SER A 65 10.34 16.67 -6.37
N GLY A 66 9.86 17.62 -7.18
CA GLY A 66 10.49 17.94 -8.46
C GLY A 66 10.56 16.73 -9.41
N ASP A 67 11.75 16.46 -9.97
CA ASP A 67 11.97 15.38 -10.94
C ASP A 67 12.17 13.98 -10.29
N GLN A 68 12.23 13.92 -8.95
CA GLN A 68 12.47 12.68 -8.23
C GLN A 68 11.53 12.56 -7.03
N PRO A 69 11.06 11.33 -6.71
CA PRO A 69 10.36 11.09 -5.46
C PRO A 69 11.32 11.20 -4.28
N GLU A 70 10.82 11.70 -3.17
CA GLU A 70 11.50 11.71 -1.89
C GLU A 70 10.86 10.66 -0.98
N ILE A 71 11.70 9.90 -0.27
CA ILE A 71 11.25 8.93 0.74
C ILE A 71 11.88 9.33 2.06
N VAL A 72 11.04 9.53 3.07
CA VAL A 72 11.45 9.89 4.43
C VAL A 72 10.80 8.97 5.45
N GLU A 73 11.52 8.63 6.53
CA GLU A 73 10.93 7.92 7.67
C GLU A 73 9.95 8.85 8.40
N VAL A 74 8.77 8.33 8.73
CA VAL A 74 7.68 9.11 9.32
C VAL A 74 7.73 9.04 10.84
N SER A 75 7.52 10.20 11.50
CA SER A 75 7.37 10.24 12.96
C SER A 75 6.15 9.43 13.43
N PRO A 76 6.24 8.70 14.56
CA PRO A 76 5.08 8.06 15.16
C PRO A 76 3.92 9.01 15.49
N ASP A 77 4.20 10.30 15.68
CA ASP A 77 3.18 11.33 15.98
C ASP A 77 2.49 11.87 14.73
N ALA A 78 2.97 11.51 13.53
CA ALA A 78 2.34 11.94 12.28
C ALA A 78 0.92 11.38 12.17
N LEU A 79 0.00 12.18 11.61
CA LEU A 79 -1.40 11.83 11.51
C LEU A 79 -1.74 11.24 10.13
N ILE A 80 -2.67 10.30 10.13
CA ILE A 80 -3.17 9.62 8.94
C ILE A 80 -4.68 9.76 8.84
N PRO A 81 -5.24 10.05 7.65
CA PRO A 81 -6.67 10.01 7.37
C PRO A 81 -7.14 8.63 6.91
N TYR A 82 -6.24 7.82 6.34
CA TYR A 82 -6.54 6.48 5.82
C TYR A 82 -5.28 5.63 5.81
N ALA A 83 -5.37 4.42 6.32
CA ALA A 83 -4.35 3.39 6.16
C ALA A 83 -4.90 1.98 6.41
N ALA A 84 -4.20 0.99 5.86
CA ALA A 84 -4.43 -0.41 6.15
C ALA A 84 -3.10 -1.09 6.48
N VAL A 85 -3.07 -1.90 7.53
CA VAL A 85 -1.90 -2.68 7.95
C VAL A 85 -2.28 -4.09 8.37
N VAL A 86 -1.32 -4.97 8.33
CA VAL A 86 -1.46 -6.36 8.75
C VAL A 86 -0.18 -6.82 9.46
N PRO A 87 -0.25 -7.66 10.52
CA PRO A 87 0.91 -8.41 10.99
C PRO A 87 1.23 -9.47 9.92
N HIS A 88 2.18 -9.13 9.03
CA HIS A 88 2.42 -9.89 7.82
C HIS A 88 3.04 -11.27 8.10
N GLN A 89 2.31 -12.32 7.76
CA GLN A 89 2.76 -13.70 7.81
C GLN A 89 2.55 -14.31 6.43
N ALA A 90 3.66 -14.58 5.72
CA ALA A 90 3.58 -15.14 4.38
C ALA A 90 3.11 -16.59 4.42
N GLU A 91 1.94 -16.86 3.88
CA GLU A 91 1.41 -18.22 3.69
C GLU A 91 2.03 -18.89 2.46
N VAL A 92 2.33 -18.10 1.43
CA VAL A 92 2.96 -18.51 0.19
C VAL A 92 4.21 -17.69 -0.05
N ILE A 93 5.33 -18.37 -0.29
CA ILE A 93 6.60 -17.76 -0.67
C ILE A 93 7.10 -18.44 -1.93
N PHE A 94 7.33 -17.67 -2.98
CA PHE A 94 8.00 -18.18 -4.17
C PHE A 94 9.14 -17.27 -4.60
N ARG A 95 10.10 -17.83 -5.33
CA ARG A 95 11.22 -17.10 -5.92
C ARG A 95 11.14 -17.18 -7.42
N GLN A 96 11.22 -16.02 -8.05
CA GLN A 96 11.34 -15.91 -9.49
C GLN A 96 12.81 -15.76 -9.88
N ARG A 97 13.24 -16.52 -10.90
CA ARG A 97 14.63 -16.50 -11.40
C ARG A 97 14.76 -15.88 -12.79
N PHE A 98 13.65 -15.69 -13.47
CA PHE A 98 13.61 -15.14 -14.82
C PHE A 98 12.74 -13.88 -14.82
N GLU A 99 12.99 -12.99 -15.76
CA GLU A 99 12.12 -11.83 -15.95
C GLU A 99 10.69 -12.28 -16.25
N MET A 100 9.76 -11.52 -15.71
CA MET A 100 8.33 -11.67 -15.95
C MET A 100 7.69 -10.30 -15.97
N THR A 101 6.60 -10.21 -16.70
CA THR A 101 5.77 -9.01 -16.72
C THR A 101 4.94 -8.88 -15.44
N ASP A 102 4.41 -7.71 -15.17
CA ASP A 102 3.44 -7.44 -14.11
C ASP A 102 2.23 -8.39 -14.21
N LYS A 103 1.68 -8.55 -15.41
CA LYS A 103 0.55 -9.45 -15.66
C LYS A 103 0.88 -10.92 -15.35
N GLU A 104 2.03 -11.42 -15.78
CA GLU A 104 2.47 -12.79 -15.46
C GLU A 104 2.68 -12.98 -13.96
N LEU A 105 3.15 -11.93 -13.26
CA LEU A 105 3.29 -11.94 -11.81
C LEU A 105 1.93 -11.99 -11.10
N GLU A 106 0.98 -11.16 -11.52
CA GLU A 106 -0.39 -11.16 -11.01
C GLU A 106 -1.07 -12.51 -11.22
N GLU A 107 -1.06 -13.06 -12.46
CA GLU A 107 -1.59 -14.39 -12.78
C GLU A 107 -0.95 -15.48 -11.89
N ARG A 108 0.34 -15.38 -11.64
CA ARG A 108 1.04 -16.31 -10.75
C ARG A 108 0.62 -16.18 -9.31
N ILE A 109 0.48 -14.96 -8.78
CA ILE A 109 -0.03 -14.72 -7.42
C ILE A 109 -1.43 -15.30 -7.29
N GLU A 110 -2.30 -15.02 -8.24
CA GLU A 110 -3.69 -15.52 -8.26
C GLU A 110 -3.77 -17.05 -8.28
N SER A 111 -2.84 -17.71 -8.97
CA SER A 111 -2.82 -19.19 -9.05
C SER A 111 -2.61 -19.91 -7.72
N TYR A 112 -2.17 -19.22 -6.68
CA TYR A 112 -1.98 -19.80 -5.34
C TYR A 112 -3.22 -19.71 -4.45
N TYR A 113 -4.27 -19.05 -4.89
CA TYR A 113 -5.42 -18.76 -4.05
C TYR A 113 -6.71 -19.26 -4.68
N ASP A 114 -7.46 -20.04 -3.91
CA ASP A 114 -8.83 -20.41 -4.22
C ASP A 114 -9.77 -19.42 -3.55
N GLY A 115 -10.48 -18.61 -4.34
CA GLY A 115 -11.52 -17.71 -3.86
C GLY A 115 -11.17 -16.23 -3.97
N GLU A 116 -12.22 -15.46 -4.27
CA GLU A 116 -12.14 -14.04 -4.63
C GLU A 116 -12.59 -13.11 -3.49
N ASN A 117 -12.85 -13.64 -2.29
CA ASN A 117 -13.51 -12.91 -1.21
C ASN A 117 -12.62 -12.60 0.00
N LEU A 118 -11.30 -12.86 -0.10
CA LEU A 118 -10.35 -12.61 0.98
C LEU A 118 -9.31 -11.58 0.55
N PHE A 119 -9.00 -10.65 1.44
CA PHE A 119 -7.85 -9.76 1.29
C PHE A 119 -6.55 -10.56 1.27
N ARG A 120 -5.58 -10.09 0.50
CA ARG A 120 -4.24 -10.69 0.43
C ARG A 120 -3.21 -9.61 0.66
N SER A 121 -2.34 -9.80 1.64
CA SER A 121 -1.17 -8.92 1.82
C SER A 121 -0.04 -9.39 0.91
N ILE A 122 0.63 -8.46 0.27
CA ILE A 122 1.63 -8.70 -0.76
C ILE A 122 2.92 -8.00 -0.39
N LYS A 123 4.03 -8.75 -0.40
CA LYS A 123 5.39 -8.22 -0.25
C LYS A 123 6.26 -8.85 -1.34
N ILE A 124 6.79 -8.02 -2.23
CA ILE A 124 7.66 -8.46 -3.33
C ILE A 124 8.97 -7.72 -3.23
N ARG A 125 10.08 -8.43 -3.07
CA ARG A 125 11.42 -7.86 -3.09
C ARG A 125 12.18 -8.34 -4.31
N GLY A 126 12.82 -7.41 -5.03
CA GLY A 126 13.57 -7.76 -6.22
C GLY A 126 14.22 -6.59 -6.93
N GLU A 127 14.79 -6.90 -8.09
CA GLU A 127 15.25 -5.94 -9.08
C GLU A 127 14.20 -5.84 -10.18
N PHE A 128 13.84 -4.61 -10.54
CA PHE A 128 12.82 -4.31 -11.53
C PHE A 128 13.49 -3.62 -12.71
N SER A 129 13.37 -4.22 -13.89
CA SER A 129 13.91 -3.63 -15.14
C SER A 129 13.23 -2.29 -15.47
N HIS A 130 11.95 -2.17 -15.10
CA HIS A 130 11.19 -0.93 -15.25
C HIS A 130 10.19 -0.77 -14.10
N MET A 131 10.20 0.38 -13.44
CA MET A 131 9.25 0.75 -12.39
C MET A 131 8.56 2.07 -12.74
N HIS A 132 7.24 2.06 -12.71
CA HIS A 132 6.41 3.24 -12.89
C HIS A 132 5.52 3.42 -11.66
N VAL A 133 5.64 4.55 -11.01
CA VAL A 133 4.87 4.89 -9.80
C VAL A 133 4.19 6.24 -9.96
N ARG A 134 3.08 6.41 -9.26
CA ARG A 134 2.35 7.67 -9.12
C ARG A 134 2.26 8.00 -7.64
N MET A 135 2.22 9.26 -7.32
CA MET A 135 2.12 9.74 -5.95
C MET A 135 1.01 10.75 -5.82
N ILE A 136 0.21 10.62 -4.77
CA ILE A 136 -0.84 11.60 -4.51
C ILE A 136 -0.20 12.89 -4.00
N PRO A 137 -0.52 14.05 -4.58
CA PRO A 137 0.02 15.34 -4.10
C PRO A 137 -0.75 15.81 -2.88
N LYS A 138 -0.07 16.50 -1.97
CA LYS A 138 -0.70 17.17 -0.85
C LYS A 138 -1.87 18.02 -1.31
N SER A 139 -3.01 17.86 -0.66
CA SER A 139 -4.25 18.52 -1.05
C SER A 139 -5.09 18.94 0.15
N THR A 140 -5.89 19.98 -0.05
CA THR A 140 -6.84 20.48 0.96
C THR A 140 -8.24 19.90 0.72
N PRO A 141 -9.11 19.88 1.74
CA PRO A 141 -10.49 19.39 1.62
C PRO A 141 -11.33 20.08 0.52
N ASP A 142 -10.93 21.30 0.10
CA ASP A 142 -11.60 22.03 -0.97
C ASP A 142 -11.31 21.45 -2.36
N THR A 143 -10.30 20.58 -2.48
CA THR A 143 -9.93 19.93 -3.73
C THR A 143 -10.65 18.57 -3.82
N LYS A 144 -11.40 18.34 -4.90
CA LYS A 144 -12.07 17.06 -5.10
C LYS A 144 -11.04 15.95 -5.33
N PHE A 145 -11.24 14.80 -4.71
CA PHE A 145 -10.34 13.65 -4.86
C PHE A 145 -10.14 13.23 -6.33
N ALA A 146 -11.20 13.29 -7.14
CA ALA A 146 -11.10 12.98 -8.57
C ALA A 146 -10.11 13.90 -9.31
N ASP A 147 -10.08 15.19 -8.94
CA ASP A 147 -9.15 16.14 -9.55
C ASP A 147 -7.72 15.87 -9.10
N VAL A 148 -7.53 15.53 -7.82
CA VAL A 148 -6.21 15.13 -7.28
C VAL A 148 -5.71 13.86 -7.98
N ALA A 149 -6.56 12.86 -8.10
CA ALA A 149 -6.22 11.57 -8.71
C ALA A 149 -5.83 11.67 -10.20
N THR A 150 -6.35 12.67 -10.92
CA THR A 150 -6.01 12.90 -12.34
C THR A 150 -4.72 13.68 -12.55
N HIS A 151 -4.18 14.32 -11.51
CA HIS A 151 -2.99 15.18 -11.59
C HIS A 151 -1.83 14.67 -10.73
N GLN A 152 -1.77 13.36 -10.54
CA GLN A 152 -0.68 12.73 -9.79
C GLN A 152 0.64 12.83 -10.55
N PRO A 153 1.72 13.30 -9.94
CA PRO A 153 3.05 13.19 -10.51
C PRO A 153 3.44 11.73 -10.72
N GLU A 154 4.01 11.46 -11.88
CA GLU A 154 4.45 10.14 -12.29
C GLU A 154 5.98 10.07 -12.34
N TYR A 155 6.53 8.97 -11.86
CA TYR A 155 7.97 8.73 -11.84
C TYR A 155 8.29 7.39 -12.47
N ARG A 156 9.36 7.35 -13.26
CA ARG A 156 9.85 6.13 -13.91
C ARG A 156 11.30 5.92 -13.57
N ARG A 157 11.65 4.67 -13.29
CA ARG A 157 13.02 4.22 -13.03
C ARG A 157 13.26 2.91 -13.73
N ASP A 158 14.43 2.80 -14.32
CA ASP A 158 14.91 1.55 -14.91
C ASP A 158 15.97 0.94 -13.99
N ASN A 159 16.00 -0.41 -13.94
CA ASN A 159 16.98 -1.20 -13.19
C ASN A 159 17.08 -0.78 -11.72
N VAL A 160 15.95 -0.79 -11.03
CA VAL A 160 15.85 -0.38 -9.62
C VAL A 160 15.59 -1.58 -8.72
N ALA A 161 16.37 -1.72 -7.65
CA ALA A 161 16.10 -2.66 -6.57
C ALA A 161 15.16 -2.05 -5.52
N GLY A 162 14.33 -2.88 -4.91
CA GLY A 162 13.42 -2.39 -3.88
C GLY A 162 12.37 -3.41 -3.47
N THR A 163 11.38 -2.90 -2.74
CA THR A 163 10.28 -3.71 -2.21
C THR A 163 8.93 -3.08 -2.57
N ILE A 164 8.03 -3.91 -3.08
CA ILE A 164 6.61 -3.60 -3.26
C ILE A 164 5.86 -4.14 -2.05
N VAL A 165 4.97 -3.32 -1.48
CA VAL A 165 4.08 -3.71 -0.40
C VAL A 165 2.66 -3.27 -0.70
N GLY A 166 1.68 -4.04 -0.24
CA GLY A 166 0.30 -3.64 -0.35
C GLY A 166 -0.68 -4.81 -0.26
N PHE A 167 -1.82 -4.63 -0.90
CA PHE A 167 -2.94 -5.55 -0.81
C PHE A 167 -3.57 -5.80 -2.17
N TRP A 168 -4.09 -7.01 -2.31
CA TRP A 168 -5.16 -7.29 -3.25
C TRP A 168 -6.49 -7.30 -2.47
N THR A 169 -7.46 -6.55 -2.95
CA THR A 169 -8.75 -6.36 -2.29
C THR A 169 -9.88 -6.86 -3.19
N PRO A 170 -10.79 -7.71 -2.68
CA PRO A 170 -11.96 -8.15 -3.43
C PRO A 170 -12.84 -6.98 -3.90
N GLU A 171 -13.42 -7.09 -5.10
CA GLU A 171 -14.27 -6.05 -5.69
C GLU A 171 -15.45 -5.65 -4.79
N ILE A 172 -15.99 -6.59 -4.03
CA ILE A 172 -17.09 -6.34 -3.08
C ILE A 172 -16.77 -5.28 -2.02
N PHE A 173 -15.48 -4.99 -1.78
CA PHE A 173 -15.02 -3.98 -0.82
C PHE A 173 -14.64 -2.66 -1.47
N HIS A 174 -14.95 -2.47 -2.78
CA HIS A 174 -14.73 -1.18 -3.44
C HIS A 174 -15.41 -0.04 -2.68
N GLY A 175 -14.66 1.05 -2.44
CA GLY A 175 -15.12 2.19 -1.63
C GLY A 175 -14.85 2.04 -0.12
N VAL A 176 -14.77 0.83 0.41
CA VAL A 176 -14.15 0.58 1.73
C VAL A 176 -12.63 0.66 1.57
N SER A 177 -12.09 -0.06 0.59
CA SER A 177 -10.68 -0.03 0.20
C SER A 177 -10.56 0.10 -1.33
N VAL A 178 -9.34 0.17 -1.85
CA VAL A 178 -9.09 0.13 -3.30
C VAL A 178 -9.21 -1.30 -3.77
N ALA A 179 -10.19 -1.60 -4.64
CA ALA A 179 -10.36 -2.93 -5.22
C ALA A 179 -9.23 -3.30 -6.20
N GLY A 180 -8.91 -4.58 -6.30
CA GLY A 180 -7.78 -5.08 -7.08
C GLY A 180 -6.46 -4.89 -6.34
N TYR A 181 -5.37 -4.78 -7.11
CA TYR A 181 -4.03 -4.53 -6.57
C TYR A 181 -3.85 -3.07 -6.20
N HIS A 182 -3.55 -2.80 -4.93
CA HIS A 182 -3.13 -1.50 -4.41
C HIS A 182 -1.75 -1.69 -3.80
N LEU A 183 -0.73 -1.23 -4.50
CA LEU A 183 0.66 -1.55 -4.22
C LEU A 183 1.49 -0.26 -4.18
N HIS A 184 2.35 -0.14 -3.19
CA HIS A 184 3.34 0.93 -3.07
C HIS A 184 4.75 0.36 -3.21
N PHE A 185 5.68 1.15 -3.74
CA PHE A 185 7.07 0.77 -3.96
C PHE A 185 8.02 1.64 -3.15
N ILE A 186 9.02 1.01 -2.54
CA ILE A 186 10.15 1.67 -1.89
C ILE A 186 11.45 1.08 -2.45
N SER A 187 12.34 1.96 -2.95
CA SER A 187 13.67 1.55 -3.41
C SER A 187 14.61 1.28 -2.24
N ASP A 188 15.57 0.40 -2.46
CA ASP A 188 16.67 0.13 -1.52
C ASP A 188 17.58 1.34 -1.33
#